data_5866c822a84f59de0e22f304a0b08234
#
_entry.id   5866c822a84f59de0e22f304a0b08234
#
_cell.length_a   1.000
_cell.length_b   1.000
_cell.length_c   1.000
_cell.angle_alpha   90.00
_cell.angle_beta   90.00
_cell.angle_gamma   90.00
#
_symmetry.space_group_name_H-M   'P 1'
#
loop_
_entity.id
_entity.type
_entity.pdbx_description
1 polymer ?
#
loop_
_entity_poly.entity_id
_entity_poly.type
_entity_poly.pdbx_seq_one_letter_code
_entity_poly.pdbx_strand_id
1 'polypeptide(L)'
;SVKIKSAASGNVATASTKEYIIGCVAAEMPATYSTEALKAQAVCAYTNLVRLKKNPDSSLSGADISDDPGRHQGYYDIETQKEKWGDKYDEYRAKTEEAVNDVLGKTIVFNGEPIVAAYCAISPGRTESAENIWGGKIEYLVSVTSPGDKLSPDCIKEISLSADEVREYTKNDPEIVLGDDQSGWITDIVYTDSGS
;
A
#
# COMPACT_ATOMS: atom_id res chain seq x y z
N SER A 1 -10.60 -6.71 -19.21
CA SER A 1 -11.00 -7.37 -17.97
C SER A 1 -9.77 -7.76 -17.14
N VAL A 2 -9.96 -7.95 -15.86
CA VAL A 2 -8.96 -8.35 -14.87
C VAL A 2 -9.46 -9.59 -14.15
N LYS A 3 -8.63 -10.65 -14.10
CA LYS A 3 -8.87 -11.85 -13.31
C LYS A 3 -8.22 -11.71 -11.95
N ILE A 4 -9.02 -11.78 -10.90
CA ILE A 4 -8.62 -11.53 -9.51
C ILE A 4 -8.73 -12.84 -8.75
N LYS A 5 -7.62 -13.32 -8.18
CA LYS A 5 -7.59 -14.49 -7.31
C LYS A 5 -7.81 -14.06 -5.87
N SER A 6 -8.85 -14.59 -5.24
CA SER A 6 -9.09 -14.35 -3.82
C SER A 6 -8.08 -15.08 -2.95
N ALA A 7 -7.40 -14.36 -2.07
CA ALA A 7 -6.48 -14.91 -1.08
C ALA A 7 -7.21 -15.78 -0.05
N ALA A 8 -8.44 -15.41 0.29
CA ALA A 8 -9.24 -16.11 1.30
C ALA A 8 -9.81 -17.44 0.78
N SER A 9 -10.35 -17.46 -0.45
CA SER A 9 -11.06 -18.63 -1.00
C SER A 9 -10.31 -19.38 -2.10
N GLY A 10 -9.29 -18.76 -2.69
CA GLY A 10 -8.61 -19.26 -3.88
C GLY A 10 -9.40 -19.14 -5.19
N ASN A 11 -10.65 -18.68 -5.13
CA ASN A 11 -11.50 -18.50 -6.30
C ASN A 11 -11.00 -17.35 -7.18
N VAL A 12 -11.30 -17.43 -8.49
CA VAL A 12 -10.97 -16.38 -9.45
C VAL A 12 -12.24 -15.70 -9.91
N ALA A 13 -12.33 -14.39 -9.62
CA ALA A 13 -13.37 -13.52 -10.14
C ALA A 13 -12.86 -12.72 -11.35
N THR A 14 -13.77 -12.19 -12.16
CA THR A 14 -13.43 -11.31 -13.29
C THR A 14 -14.17 -10.00 -13.15
N ALA A 15 -13.42 -8.88 -13.21
CA ALA A 15 -13.97 -7.54 -13.22
C ALA A 15 -13.59 -6.81 -14.51
N SER A 16 -14.32 -5.74 -14.86
CA SER A 16 -13.80 -4.79 -15.85
C SER A 16 -12.56 -4.08 -15.28
N THR A 17 -11.68 -3.58 -16.15
CA THR A 17 -10.51 -2.82 -15.69
C THR A 17 -10.91 -1.64 -14.82
N LYS A 18 -11.96 -0.91 -15.20
CA LYS A 18 -12.50 0.20 -14.43
C LYS A 18 -12.96 -0.22 -13.03
N GLU A 19 -13.78 -1.28 -12.94
CA GLU A 19 -14.26 -1.80 -11.65
C GLU A 19 -13.11 -2.24 -10.75
N TYR A 20 -12.11 -2.89 -11.32
CA TYR A 20 -10.92 -3.28 -10.58
C TYR A 20 -10.19 -2.06 -10.00
N ILE A 21 -9.94 -1.02 -10.81
CA ILE A 21 -9.24 0.17 -10.32
C ILE A 21 -10.07 0.93 -9.26
N ILE A 22 -11.39 1.02 -9.42
CA ILE A 22 -12.25 1.59 -8.38
C ILE A 22 -12.14 0.80 -7.08
N GLY A 23 -12.16 -0.53 -7.16
CA GLY A 23 -12.00 -1.40 -5.99
C GLY A 23 -10.65 -1.27 -5.31
N CYS A 24 -9.58 -1.06 -6.08
CA CYS A 24 -8.25 -0.79 -5.52
C CYS A 24 -8.21 0.56 -4.79
N VAL A 25 -8.71 1.63 -5.41
CA VAL A 25 -8.76 2.95 -4.76
C VAL A 25 -9.59 2.89 -3.49
N ALA A 26 -10.73 2.19 -3.51
CA ALA A 26 -11.59 2.02 -2.34
C ALA A 26 -10.91 1.28 -1.18
N ALA A 27 -10.03 0.32 -1.49
CA ALA A 27 -9.31 -0.44 -0.48
C ALA A 27 -8.11 0.31 0.12
N GLU A 28 -7.47 1.17 -0.68
CA GLU A 28 -6.20 1.80 -0.32
C GLU A 28 -6.35 3.23 0.23
N MET A 29 -7.46 3.91 -0.07
CA MET A 29 -7.62 5.32 0.28
C MET A 29 -9.03 5.67 0.74
N PRO A 30 -9.20 6.42 1.84
CA PRO A 30 -10.51 6.94 2.24
C PRO A 30 -11.14 7.81 1.14
N ALA A 31 -12.39 7.52 0.78
CA ALA A 31 -13.12 8.29 -0.25
C ALA A 31 -13.34 9.77 0.14
N THR A 32 -13.14 10.11 1.42
CA THR A 32 -13.17 11.50 1.93
C THR A 32 -11.98 12.34 1.49
N TYR A 33 -10.90 11.73 1.02
CA TYR A 33 -9.70 12.45 0.53
C TYR A 33 -10.03 13.27 -0.70
N SER A 34 -9.14 14.22 -1.06
CA SER A 34 -9.34 15.05 -2.25
C SER A 34 -9.43 14.21 -3.53
N THR A 35 -10.18 14.67 -4.52
CA THR A 35 -10.31 13.99 -5.81
C THR A 35 -8.96 13.79 -6.49
N GLU A 36 -8.04 14.75 -6.35
CA GLU A 36 -6.69 14.62 -6.92
C GLU A 36 -5.86 13.51 -6.24
N ALA A 37 -6.04 13.28 -4.93
CA ALA A 37 -5.41 12.14 -4.25
C ALA A 37 -5.99 10.81 -4.74
N LEU A 38 -7.32 10.71 -4.91
CA LEU A 38 -7.96 9.52 -5.49
C LEU A 38 -7.49 9.26 -6.93
N LYS A 39 -7.30 10.31 -7.74
CA LYS A 39 -6.73 10.20 -9.10
C LYS A 39 -5.29 9.68 -9.05
N ALA A 40 -4.45 10.19 -8.16
CA ALA A 40 -3.08 9.71 -8.01
C ALA A 40 -3.03 8.23 -7.64
N GLN A 41 -3.86 7.80 -6.69
CA GLN A 41 -3.97 6.39 -6.31
C GLN A 41 -4.47 5.53 -7.49
N ALA A 42 -5.43 6.01 -8.27
CA ALA A 42 -5.93 5.30 -9.45
C ALA A 42 -4.84 5.11 -10.51
N VAL A 43 -3.99 6.12 -10.73
CA VAL A 43 -2.84 6.01 -11.66
C VAL A 43 -1.82 4.98 -11.15
N CYS A 44 -1.52 4.96 -9.85
CA CYS A 44 -0.64 3.96 -9.25
C CYS A 44 -1.24 2.55 -9.42
N ALA A 45 -2.52 2.36 -9.09
CA ALA A 45 -3.20 1.08 -9.21
C ALA A 45 -3.23 0.57 -10.67
N TYR A 46 -3.51 1.46 -11.62
CA TYR A 46 -3.50 1.11 -13.04
C TYR A 46 -2.10 0.76 -13.54
N THR A 47 -1.08 1.51 -13.11
CA THR A 47 0.33 1.24 -13.45
C THR A 47 0.76 -0.15 -12.96
N ASN A 48 0.44 -0.48 -11.71
CA ASN A 48 0.73 -1.81 -11.15
C ASN A 48 0.00 -2.92 -11.91
N LEU A 49 -1.28 -2.72 -12.26
CA LEU A 49 -2.03 -3.69 -13.06
C LEU A 49 -1.36 -3.94 -14.42
N VAL A 50 -0.98 -2.87 -15.15
CA VAL A 50 -0.32 -2.98 -16.46
C VAL A 50 1.00 -3.73 -16.33
N ARG A 51 1.80 -3.40 -15.31
CA ARG A 51 3.07 -4.06 -15.02
C ARG A 51 2.89 -5.56 -14.73
N LEU A 52 1.92 -5.93 -13.89
CA LEU A 52 1.64 -7.31 -13.52
C LEU A 52 1.11 -8.12 -14.72
N LYS A 53 0.28 -7.54 -15.58
CA LYS A 53 -0.17 -8.19 -16.82
C LYS A 53 0.96 -8.42 -17.81
N LYS A 54 1.95 -7.52 -17.84
CA LYS A 54 3.15 -7.68 -18.68
C LYS A 54 4.09 -8.75 -18.15
N ASN A 55 4.12 -8.92 -16.82
CA ASN A 55 4.96 -9.90 -16.13
C ASN A 55 4.09 -10.80 -15.24
N PRO A 56 3.36 -11.76 -15.83
CA PRO A 56 2.41 -12.58 -15.11
C PRO A 56 3.08 -13.44 -14.01
N ASP A 57 2.43 -13.49 -12.86
CA ASP A 57 2.84 -14.37 -11.77
C ASP A 57 2.26 -15.78 -11.99
N SER A 58 3.12 -16.73 -12.34
CA SER A 58 2.72 -18.13 -12.63
C SER A 58 2.04 -18.84 -11.45
N SER A 59 2.29 -18.38 -10.20
CA SER A 59 1.68 -18.98 -9.01
C SER A 59 0.20 -18.61 -8.83
N LEU A 60 -0.32 -17.65 -9.62
CA LEU A 60 -1.73 -17.26 -9.59
C LEU A 60 -2.63 -18.15 -10.45
N SER A 61 -2.08 -19.20 -11.10
CA SER A 61 -2.87 -20.18 -11.87
C SER A 61 -3.73 -19.53 -12.96
N GLY A 62 -3.18 -18.51 -13.65
CA GLY A 62 -3.84 -17.81 -14.77
C GLY A 62 -4.72 -16.62 -14.36
N ALA A 63 -4.75 -16.23 -13.09
CA ALA A 63 -5.25 -14.93 -12.69
C ALA A 63 -4.20 -13.83 -12.96
N ASP A 64 -4.68 -12.59 -13.18
CA ASP A 64 -3.80 -11.44 -13.42
C ASP A 64 -3.19 -10.92 -12.12
N ILE A 65 -3.96 -10.98 -11.01
CA ILE A 65 -3.58 -10.45 -9.70
C ILE A 65 -4.18 -11.28 -8.55
N SER A 66 -3.65 -11.08 -7.34
CA SER A 66 -4.29 -11.49 -6.08
C SER A 66 -4.87 -10.26 -5.37
N ASP A 67 -5.96 -10.44 -4.60
CA ASP A 67 -6.51 -9.43 -3.69
C ASP A 67 -5.76 -9.36 -2.35
N ASP A 68 -4.70 -10.12 -2.18
CA ASP A 68 -3.81 -10.09 -1.02
C ASP A 68 -2.97 -8.81 -1.02
N PRO A 69 -3.17 -7.88 -0.07
CA PRO A 69 -2.40 -6.64 -0.01
C PRO A 69 -0.92 -6.86 0.35
N GLY A 70 -0.57 -7.99 0.96
CA GLY A 70 0.82 -8.37 1.22
C GLY A 70 1.58 -8.83 -0.03
N ARG A 71 0.86 -9.12 -1.11
CA ARG A 71 1.43 -9.61 -2.37
C ARG A 71 1.31 -8.63 -3.53
N HIS A 72 0.14 -8.04 -3.67
CA HIS A 72 -0.17 -7.05 -4.71
C HIS A 72 -0.77 -5.81 -4.05
N GLN A 73 -1.95 -5.37 -4.50
CA GLN A 73 -2.66 -4.22 -3.92
C GLN A 73 -4.03 -4.65 -3.41
N GLY A 74 -4.52 -3.99 -2.38
CA GLY A 74 -5.85 -4.24 -1.84
C GLY A 74 -6.93 -4.08 -2.91
N TYR A 75 -8.04 -4.80 -2.75
CA TYR A 75 -9.18 -4.74 -3.65
C TYR A 75 -10.47 -4.98 -2.87
N TYR A 76 -11.41 -4.05 -2.97
CA TYR A 76 -12.78 -4.23 -2.50
C TYR A 76 -13.71 -4.42 -3.70
N ASP A 77 -14.43 -5.54 -3.72
CA ASP A 77 -15.55 -5.72 -4.65
C ASP A 77 -16.73 -4.79 -4.27
N ILE A 78 -17.78 -4.81 -5.09
CA ILE A 78 -18.94 -3.93 -4.89
C ILE A 78 -19.62 -4.20 -3.54
N GLU A 79 -19.73 -5.45 -3.14
CA GLU A 79 -20.39 -5.80 -1.88
C GLU A 79 -19.57 -5.36 -0.67
N THR A 80 -18.26 -5.53 -0.71
CA THR A 80 -17.33 -5.02 0.30
C THR A 80 -17.37 -3.48 0.37
N GLN A 81 -17.43 -2.79 -0.78
CA GLN A 81 -17.58 -1.33 -0.81
C GLN A 81 -18.88 -0.88 -0.14
N LYS A 82 -20.02 -1.54 -0.42
CA LYS A 82 -21.32 -1.25 0.22
C LYS A 82 -21.25 -1.45 1.72
N GLU A 83 -20.66 -2.57 2.16
CA GLU A 83 -20.49 -2.87 3.59
C GLU A 83 -19.65 -1.79 4.29
N LYS A 84 -18.50 -1.43 3.71
CA LYS A 84 -17.56 -0.46 4.30
C LYS A 84 -18.10 0.97 4.31
N TRP A 85 -18.81 1.38 3.28
CA TRP A 85 -19.28 2.75 3.10
C TRP A 85 -20.72 2.98 3.61
N GLY A 86 -21.51 1.91 3.80
CA GLY A 86 -22.87 1.98 4.34
C GLY A 86 -23.72 3.01 3.60
N ASP A 87 -24.38 3.89 4.34
CA ASP A 87 -25.25 4.94 3.79
C ASP A 87 -24.52 5.95 2.88
N LYS A 88 -23.18 5.95 2.90
CA LYS A 88 -22.34 6.81 2.04
C LYS A 88 -21.91 6.15 0.74
N TYR A 89 -22.36 4.91 0.49
CA TYR A 89 -21.91 4.15 -0.67
C TYR A 89 -22.08 4.91 -1.99
N ASP A 90 -23.26 5.44 -2.27
CA ASP A 90 -23.55 6.11 -3.54
C ASP A 90 -22.69 7.37 -3.74
N GLU A 91 -22.52 8.17 -2.69
CA GLU A 91 -21.68 9.38 -2.70
C GLU A 91 -20.21 9.04 -2.95
N TYR A 92 -19.68 8.10 -2.17
CA TYR A 92 -18.25 7.73 -2.24
C TYR A 92 -17.93 6.96 -3.51
N ARG A 93 -18.86 6.12 -3.95
CA ARG A 93 -18.74 5.42 -5.22
C ARG A 93 -18.71 6.38 -6.41
N ALA A 94 -19.62 7.34 -6.48
CA ALA A 94 -19.67 8.32 -7.55
C ALA A 94 -18.37 9.14 -7.62
N LYS A 95 -17.89 9.63 -6.47
CA LYS A 95 -16.65 10.41 -6.39
C LYS A 95 -15.42 9.60 -6.83
N THR A 96 -15.31 8.35 -6.35
CA THR A 96 -14.19 7.47 -6.70
C THR A 96 -14.24 7.10 -8.19
N GLU A 97 -15.42 6.82 -8.72
CA GLU A 97 -15.61 6.51 -10.13
C GLU A 97 -15.26 7.69 -11.04
N GLU A 98 -15.64 8.91 -10.67
CA GLU A 98 -15.26 10.12 -11.39
C GLU A 98 -13.73 10.28 -11.43
N ALA A 99 -13.08 10.15 -10.26
CA ALA A 99 -11.61 10.23 -10.18
C ALA A 99 -10.91 9.17 -11.06
N VAL A 100 -11.42 7.95 -11.05
CA VAL A 100 -10.87 6.86 -11.88
C VAL A 100 -11.09 7.14 -13.36
N ASN A 101 -12.30 7.59 -13.78
CA ASN A 101 -12.61 7.89 -15.19
C ASN A 101 -11.67 8.96 -15.77
N ASP A 102 -11.30 9.97 -14.99
CA ASP A 102 -10.43 11.06 -15.42
C ASP A 102 -9.00 10.63 -15.78
N VAL A 103 -8.57 9.52 -15.20
CA VAL A 103 -7.17 9.05 -15.31
C VAL A 103 -7.03 7.63 -15.85
N LEU A 104 -8.11 6.92 -16.09
CA LEU A 104 -8.08 5.54 -16.57
C LEU A 104 -7.27 5.44 -17.87
N GLY A 105 -6.29 4.53 -17.89
CA GLY A 105 -5.36 4.36 -19.00
C GLY A 105 -4.06 5.17 -18.88
N LYS A 106 -3.94 6.07 -17.90
CA LYS A 106 -2.68 6.75 -17.60
C LYS A 106 -1.76 5.83 -16.80
N THR A 107 -0.50 5.74 -17.22
CA THR A 107 0.51 4.85 -16.64
C THR A 107 1.77 5.65 -16.34
N ILE A 108 2.38 5.43 -15.19
CA ILE A 108 3.70 5.99 -14.86
C ILE A 108 4.74 5.06 -15.46
N VAL A 109 5.69 5.63 -16.19
CA VAL A 109 6.74 4.87 -16.87
C VAL A 109 8.13 5.42 -16.55
N PHE A 110 9.10 4.51 -16.55
CA PHE A 110 10.52 4.83 -16.50
C PHE A 110 11.21 4.08 -17.66
N ASN A 111 11.95 4.79 -18.51
CA ASN A 111 12.56 4.23 -19.72
C ASN A 111 11.56 3.46 -20.63
N GLY A 112 10.32 3.93 -20.72
CA GLY A 112 9.27 3.32 -21.54
C GLY A 112 8.54 2.13 -20.91
N GLU A 113 8.93 1.70 -19.71
CA GLU A 113 8.35 0.57 -18.99
C GLU A 113 7.51 1.02 -17.79
N PRO A 114 6.35 0.37 -17.52
CA PRO A 114 5.57 0.64 -16.33
C PRO A 114 6.40 0.40 -15.06
N ILE A 115 6.40 1.38 -14.16
CA ILE A 115 7.16 1.30 -12.90
C ILE A 115 6.51 0.37 -11.87
N VAL A 116 7.28 -0.01 -10.84
CA VAL A 116 6.73 -0.43 -9.55
C VAL A 116 6.16 0.84 -8.90
N ALA A 117 4.85 1.02 -8.99
CA ALA A 117 4.17 2.19 -8.43
C ALA A 117 3.92 1.95 -6.93
N ALA A 118 4.99 2.01 -6.13
CA ALA A 118 4.92 1.90 -4.68
C ALA A 118 4.34 3.19 -4.08
N TYR A 119 3.57 3.04 -3.00
CA TYR A 119 2.98 4.15 -2.25
C TYR A 119 2.91 3.79 -0.76
N CYS A 120 2.80 4.80 0.08
CA CYS A 120 2.56 4.67 1.51
C CYS A 120 1.56 5.75 1.96
N ALA A 121 0.90 5.51 3.08
CA ALA A 121 -0.10 6.45 3.60
C ALA A 121 0.54 7.75 4.11
N ILE A 122 1.64 7.65 4.86
CA ILE A 122 2.31 8.77 5.54
C ILE A 122 3.80 8.43 5.62
N SER A 123 4.65 9.43 5.41
CA SER A 123 6.08 9.37 5.69
C SER A 123 6.45 10.35 6.82
N PRO A 124 7.62 10.23 7.46
CA PRO A 124 8.08 11.20 8.47
C PRO A 124 8.49 12.56 7.87
N GLY A 125 8.01 12.89 6.66
CA GLY A 125 8.30 14.08 5.88
C GLY A 125 9.34 13.84 4.79
N ARG A 126 9.78 12.59 4.64
CA ARG A 126 10.66 12.10 3.58
C ARG A 126 10.41 10.62 3.36
N THR A 127 10.30 10.20 2.11
CA THR A 127 10.11 8.78 1.77
C THR A 127 11.40 7.98 1.91
N GLU A 128 11.29 6.66 2.05
CA GLU A 128 12.43 5.75 1.98
C GLU A 128 12.78 5.34 0.55
N SER A 129 14.04 4.96 0.32
CA SER A 129 14.48 4.37 -0.92
C SER A 129 14.12 2.87 -0.98
N ALA A 130 13.98 2.33 -2.19
CA ALA A 130 13.79 0.89 -2.38
C ALA A 130 14.97 0.07 -1.83
N GLU A 131 16.17 0.62 -1.88
CA GLU A 131 17.38 -0.03 -1.37
C GLU A 131 17.31 -0.26 0.14
N ASN A 132 16.81 0.74 0.90
CA ASN A 132 16.68 0.64 2.34
C ASN A 132 15.54 -0.30 2.77
N ILE A 133 14.45 -0.36 2.00
CA ILE A 133 13.27 -1.16 2.36
C ILE A 133 13.38 -2.61 1.89
N TRP A 134 13.87 -2.81 0.66
CA TRP A 134 13.86 -4.13 0.00
C TRP A 134 15.25 -4.69 -0.30
N GLY A 135 16.32 -3.97 0.09
CA GLY A 135 17.71 -4.40 -0.14
C GLY A 135 18.17 -4.33 -1.59
N GLY A 136 17.34 -3.80 -2.50
CA GLY A 136 17.65 -3.69 -3.93
C GLY A 136 17.42 -2.29 -4.46
N LYS A 137 18.42 -1.76 -5.19
CA LYS A 137 18.32 -0.43 -5.80
C LYS A 137 17.35 -0.42 -6.97
N ILE A 138 16.37 0.49 -6.92
CA ILE A 138 15.48 0.82 -8.03
C ILE A 138 15.67 2.31 -8.33
N GLU A 139 16.16 2.63 -9.53
CA GLU A 139 16.65 3.98 -9.89
C GLU A 139 15.63 5.10 -9.67
N TYR A 140 14.33 4.80 -9.81
CA TYR A 140 13.25 5.78 -9.66
C TYR A 140 12.55 5.73 -8.28
N LEU A 141 12.85 4.75 -7.42
CA LEU A 141 12.34 4.67 -6.06
C LEU A 141 13.41 5.11 -5.06
N VAL A 142 13.68 6.39 -5.07
CA VAL A 142 14.64 7.05 -4.19
C VAL A 142 13.93 7.84 -3.09
N SER A 143 14.66 8.15 -2.04
CA SER A 143 14.15 9.02 -0.97
C SER A 143 13.87 10.43 -1.49
N VAL A 144 12.66 10.92 -1.31
CA VAL A 144 12.22 12.27 -1.71
C VAL A 144 11.51 12.99 -0.56
N THR A 145 11.63 14.31 -0.53
CA THR A 145 10.97 15.13 0.49
C THR A 145 9.45 15.14 0.27
N SER A 146 8.70 14.86 1.34
CA SER A 146 7.23 14.86 1.40
C SER A 146 6.74 15.70 2.61
N PRO A 147 6.88 17.02 2.58
CA PRO A 147 6.64 17.87 3.75
C PRO A 147 5.18 17.91 4.17
N GLY A 148 4.25 17.63 3.25
CA GLY A 148 2.82 17.58 3.53
C GLY A 148 2.44 16.50 4.53
N ASP A 149 3.18 15.41 4.59
CA ASP A 149 2.92 14.29 5.49
C ASP A 149 3.01 14.71 6.98
N LYS A 150 3.87 15.66 7.30
CA LYS A 150 4.01 16.23 8.67
C LYS A 150 2.77 16.96 9.17
N LEU A 151 1.85 17.31 8.28
CA LEU A 151 0.57 17.93 8.62
C LEU A 151 -0.50 16.90 9.02
N SER A 152 -0.23 15.61 8.79
CA SER A 152 -1.14 14.55 9.20
C SER A 152 -1.14 14.41 10.73
N PRO A 153 -2.31 14.33 11.38
CA PRO A 153 -2.39 14.07 12.81
C PRO A 153 -1.76 12.71 13.21
N ASP A 154 -1.66 11.77 12.27
CA ASP A 154 -1.08 10.44 12.49
C ASP A 154 0.40 10.36 12.12
N CYS A 155 1.06 11.48 11.80
CA CYS A 155 2.48 11.52 11.43
C CYS A 155 3.41 11.07 12.57
N ILE A 156 3.03 11.37 13.81
CA ILE A 156 3.76 10.96 15.01
C ILE A 156 2.80 10.20 15.92
N LYS A 157 3.17 9.01 16.32
CA LYS A 157 2.44 8.20 17.27
C LYS A 157 3.37 7.76 18.40
N GLU A 158 3.03 8.14 19.62
CA GLU A 158 3.75 7.69 20.80
C GLU A 158 3.13 6.41 21.36
N ILE A 159 3.96 5.44 21.66
CA ILE A 159 3.58 4.19 22.31
C ILE A 159 4.52 4.01 23.49
N SER A 160 3.96 3.84 24.68
CA SER A 160 4.71 3.47 25.88
C SER A 160 4.49 2.00 26.18
N LEU A 161 5.56 1.24 26.32
CA LEU A 161 5.54 -0.16 26.68
C LEU A 161 6.26 -0.36 28.03
N SER A 162 5.68 -1.14 28.90
CA SER A 162 6.38 -1.66 30.07
C SER A 162 7.43 -2.71 29.66
N ALA A 163 8.40 -2.95 30.53
CA ALA A 163 9.40 -4.00 30.29
C ALA A 163 8.79 -5.39 30.06
N ASP A 164 7.70 -5.71 30.77
CA ASP A 164 7.02 -6.99 30.62
C ASP A 164 6.33 -7.10 29.25
N GLU A 165 5.74 -6.01 28.75
CA GLU A 165 5.17 -5.97 27.41
C GLU A 165 6.24 -6.11 26.33
N VAL A 166 7.39 -5.47 26.48
CA VAL A 166 8.53 -5.64 25.55
C VAL A 166 8.98 -7.10 25.53
N ARG A 167 9.14 -7.75 26.70
CA ARG A 167 9.47 -9.18 26.78
C ARG A 167 8.44 -10.06 26.09
N GLU A 168 7.16 -9.77 26.30
CA GLU A 168 6.06 -10.53 25.68
C GLU A 168 6.05 -10.40 24.16
N TYR A 169 6.25 -9.18 23.62
CA TYR A 169 6.28 -8.96 22.17
C TYR A 169 7.49 -9.59 21.49
N THR A 170 8.64 -9.66 22.17
CA THR A 170 9.90 -10.16 21.59
C THR A 170 10.17 -11.65 21.87
N LYS A 171 9.40 -12.30 22.72
CA LYS A 171 9.66 -13.68 23.18
C LYS A 171 9.77 -14.74 22.09
N ASN A 172 9.12 -14.51 20.94
CA ASN A 172 9.10 -15.45 19.81
C ASN A 172 10.13 -15.08 18.71
N ASP A 173 10.87 -14.01 18.89
CA ASP A 173 11.92 -13.61 17.96
C ASP A 173 13.26 -14.19 18.43
N PRO A 174 13.83 -15.18 17.70
CA PRO A 174 15.05 -15.84 18.11
C PRO A 174 16.30 -14.94 18.05
N GLU A 175 16.21 -13.80 17.36
CA GLU A 175 17.31 -12.84 17.24
C GLU A 175 17.36 -11.85 18.40
N ILE A 176 16.27 -11.76 19.20
CA ILE A 176 16.17 -10.82 20.31
C ILE A 176 16.39 -11.55 21.65
N VAL A 177 17.48 -11.22 22.31
CA VAL A 177 17.81 -11.74 23.64
C VAL A 177 17.85 -10.57 24.63
N LEU A 178 16.82 -10.44 25.47
CA LEU A 178 16.72 -9.40 26.49
C LEU A 178 17.35 -9.91 27.82
N GLY A 179 18.36 -9.17 28.27
CA GLY A 179 18.97 -9.40 29.61
C GLY A 179 18.07 -8.91 30.75
N ASP A 180 18.52 -9.10 31.98
CA ASP A 180 17.80 -8.64 33.18
C ASP A 180 17.84 -7.14 33.35
N ASP A 181 18.95 -6.50 32.95
CA ASP A 181 19.11 -5.06 32.96
C ASP A 181 18.45 -4.41 31.74
N GLN A 182 17.34 -3.73 32.01
CA GLN A 182 16.56 -3.04 30.97
C GLN A 182 17.30 -1.87 30.30
N SER A 183 18.25 -1.25 30.99
CA SER A 183 19.02 -0.13 30.47
C SER A 183 19.92 -0.50 29.28
N GLY A 184 20.22 -1.80 29.14
CA GLY A 184 21.03 -2.37 28.07
C GLY A 184 20.23 -2.91 26.87
N TRP A 185 18.90 -2.82 26.86
CA TRP A 185 18.10 -3.40 25.78
C TRP A 185 18.20 -2.65 24.47
N ILE A 186 18.39 -1.34 24.50
CA ILE A 186 18.62 -0.51 23.32
C ILE A 186 19.98 0.16 23.50
N THR A 187 20.97 -0.27 22.72
CA THR A 187 22.35 0.22 22.82
C THR A 187 22.73 1.17 21.71
N ASP A 188 22.06 1.07 20.58
CA ASP A 188 22.31 1.95 19.42
C ASP A 188 21.03 2.14 18.62
N ILE A 189 20.87 3.30 17.99
CA ILE A 189 19.78 3.62 17.09
C ILE A 189 20.39 4.17 15.79
N VAL A 190 20.20 3.44 14.70
CA VAL A 190 20.64 3.85 13.37
C VAL A 190 19.44 4.38 12.60
N TYR A 191 19.56 5.59 12.08
CA TYR A 191 18.52 6.22 11.28
C TYR A 191 18.75 5.94 9.79
N THR A 192 17.66 5.70 9.08
CA THR A 192 17.64 5.59 7.62
C THR A 192 17.68 6.99 6.96
N ASP A 193 17.69 7.01 5.62
CA ASP A 193 17.68 8.28 4.84
C ASP A 193 16.44 9.13 5.09
N SER A 194 15.31 8.54 5.46
CA SER A 194 14.09 9.27 5.84
C SER A 194 14.16 9.85 7.25
N GLY A 195 15.09 9.38 8.07
CA GLY A 195 15.18 9.69 9.50
C GLY A 195 14.31 8.77 10.37
N SER A 196 13.92 7.61 9.84
CA SER A 196 13.15 6.60 10.53
C SER A 196 14.06 5.60 11.24
#